data_3c358d55afa445535c8f0a9f4ca82441
#
_entry.id   3c358d55afa445535c8f0a9f4ca82441
#
_cell.length_a   1.000
_cell.length_b   1.000
_cell.length_c   1.000
_cell.angle_alpha   90.00
_cell.angle_beta   90.00
_cell.angle_gamma   90.00
#
_symmetry.space_group_name_H-M   'P 1'
#
loop_
_entity.id
_entity.type
_entity.pdbx_description
1 polymer ?
#
loop_
_entity_poly.entity_id
_entity_poly.type
_entity_poly.pdbx_seq_one_letter_code
_entity_poly.pdbx_strand_id
1 'polypeptide(L)'
;MKILITGAAGFIGYYFAKYFLDKNIKVIGIDNLNDYYSPKLKKIRLSILSKNKNFIFYKKDINNYKNLEKIFLNHNINNIYHFAAQAGVRYSLLHPRKYLDSNVLGFFNILEICKNFNVKKLYYASSSSVYGDLKKFPLNENFNVEPKNFYSFSKKTNEDMAGIYSKLYRFNAIGLRFFTVFGEFGRPDMFIFKLLDCYYKKKIFKLNNYGNHTRDFTYINDAINMVAKIKFKNNYSHEIFNICSSRPLNLKKIIEIISKYSLLPKIKKVSFQHADSLKTHGDNVKILKNTRFKNFTNINLALKNTINWYKGYHSRF
;
A
#
# COMPACT_ATOMS: atom_id res chain seq x y z
N MET A 1 -17.63 -2.76 -17.05
CA MET A 1 -16.24 -2.25 -16.79
C MET A 1 -15.41 -3.37 -16.21
N LYS A 2 -14.19 -3.57 -16.72
CA LYS A 2 -13.21 -4.51 -16.16
C LYS A 2 -12.03 -3.72 -15.61
N ILE A 3 -11.53 -4.13 -14.45
CA ILE A 3 -10.42 -3.47 -13.75
C ILE A 3 -9.29 -4.47 -13.57
N LEU A 4 -8.05 -4.04 -13.85
CA LEU A 4 -6.86 -4.79 -13.49
C LEU A 4 -6.35 -4.33 -12.12
N ILE A 5 -6.05 -5.28 -11.24
CA ILE A 5 -5.36 -5.03 -9.97
C ILE A 5 -4.09 -5.87 -9.93
N THR A 6 -2.93 -5.22 -9.97
CA THR A 6 -1.66 -5.90 -9.73
C THR A 6 -1.35 -5.90 -8.23
N GLY A 7 -0.68 -6.94 -7.74
CA GLY A 7 -0.51 -7.14 -6.30
C GLY A 7 -1.81 -7.51 -5.60
N ALA A 8 -2.72 -8.20 -6.30
CA ALA A 8 -4.06 -8.55 -5.83
C ALA A 8 -4.07 -9.43 -4.57
N ALA A 9 -3.04 -10.23 -4.34
CA ALA A 9 -2.84 -11.01 -3.13
C ALA A 9 -2.14 -10.22 -2.01
N GLY A 10 -1.67 -9.00 -2.29
CA GLY A 10 -1.11 -8.06 -1.33
C GLY A 10 -2.18 -7.46 -0.42
N PHE A 11 -1.77 -6.72 0.62
CA PHE A 11 -2.68 -6.11 1.58
C PHE A 11 -3.63 -5.10 0.91
N ILE A 12 -3.08 -4.07 0.28
CA ILE A 12 -3.87 -3.00 -0.35
C ILE A 12 -4.63 -3.55 -1.57
N GLY A 13 -3.97 -4.34 -2.41
CA GLY A 13 -4.58 -4.93 -3.61
C GLY A 13 -5.79 -5.82 -3.30
N TYR A 14 -5.72 -6.62 -2.24
CA TYR A 14 -6.83 -7.43 -1.75
C TYR A 14 -8.06 -6.57 -1.42
N TYR A 15 -7.88 -5.49 -0.67
CA TYR A 15 -8.99 -4.62 -0.28
C TYR A 15 -9.61 -3.88 -1.47
N PHE A 16 -8.80 -3.42 -2.42
CA PHE A 16 -9.33 -2.83 -3.66
C PHE A 16 -10.08 -3.87 -4.49
N ALA A 17 -9.54 -5.09 -4.61
CA ALA A 17 -10.23 -6.17 -5.31
C ALA A 17 -11.59 -6.45 -4.66
N LYS A 18 -11.62 -6.64 -3.34
CA LYS A 18 -12.85 -6.84 -2.58
C LYS A 18 -13.83 -5.69 -2.78
N TYR A 19 -13.40 -4.43 -2.65
CA TYR A 19 -14.24 -3.24 -2.81
C TYR A 19 -14.95 -3.21 -4.18
N PHE A 20 -14.25 -3.55 -5.26
CA PHE A 20 -14.84 -3.56 -6.60
C PHE A 20 -15.72 -4.77 -6.84
N LEU A 21 -15.37 -5.93 -6.30
CA LEU A 21 -16.19 -7.14 -6.37
C LEU A 21 -17.51 -6.96 -5.61
N ASP A 22 -17.49 -6.32 -4.43
CA ASP A 22 -18.69 -5.99 -3.65
C ASP A 22 -19.65 -5.02 -4.41
N LYS A 23 -19.13 -4.33 -5.45
CA LYS A 23 -19.90 -3.47 -6.39
C LYS A 23 -20.22 -4.17 -7.72
N ASN A 24 -20.11 -5.49 -7.79
CA ASN A 24 -20.34 -6.29 -8.99
C ASN A 24 -19.48 -5.91 -10.21
N ILE A 25 -18.30 -5.30 -9.98
CA ILE A 25 -17.33 -4.98 -11.03
C ILE A 25 -16.43 -6.19 -11.27
N LYS A 26 -16.18 -6.54 -12.54
CA LYS A 26 -15.24 -7.60 -12.90
C LYS A 26 -13.80 -7.16 -12.60
N VAL A 27 -13.08 -7.96 -11.81
CA VAL A 27 -11.71 -7.71 -11.39
C VAL A 27 -10.78 -8.80 -11.93
N ILE A 28 -9.74 -8.37 -12.63
CA ILE A 28 -8.62 -9.21 -13.03
C ILE A 28 -7.48 -8.94 -12.04
N GLY A 29 -7.09 -9.96 -11.28
CA GLY A 29 -6.01 -9.88 -10.30
C GLY A 29 -4.72 -10.50 -10.83
N ILE A 30 -3.59 -9.81 -10.66
CA ILE A 30 -2.25 -10.34 -10.92
C ILE A 30 -1.42 -10.30 -9.64
N ASP A 31 -0.72 -11.39 -9.32
CA ASP A 31 0.28 -11.46 -8.26
C ASP A 31 1.25 -12.62 -8.54
N ASN A 32 2.53 -12.45 -8.26
CA ASN A 32 3.52 -13.52 -8.41
C ASN A 32 3.61 -14.43 -7.19
N LEU A 33 2.94 -14.07 -6.10
CA LEU A 33 2.94 -14.78 -4.82
C LEU A 33 4.35 -14.96 -4.22
N ASN A 34 5.23 -13.97 -4.40
CA ASN A 34 6.58 -14.02 -3.85
C ASN A 34 6.59 -14.28 -2.34
N ASP A 35 7.73 -14.70 -1.82
CA ASP A 35 7.97 -15.13 -0.45
C ASP A 35 8.50 -14.03 0.48
N TYR A 36 8.41 -12.76 0.09
CA TYR A 36 8.84 -11.63 0.93
C TYR A 36 8.27 -11.69 2.36
N TYR A 37 7.03 -12.16 2.48
CA TYR A 37 6.43 -12.65 3.70
C TYR A 37 5.60 -13.91 3.40
N SER A 38 5.17 -14.63 4.45
CA SER A 38 4.49 -15.91 4.31
C SER A 38 3.44 -15.91 3.18
N PRO A 39 3.59 -16.75 2.14
CA PRO A 39 2.61 -16.90 1.06
C PRO A 39 1.24 -17.41 1.56
N LYS A 40 1.17 -17.99 2.75
CA LYS A 40 -0.07 -18.47 3.37
C LYS A 40 -1.12 -17.34 3.47
N LEU A 41 -0.73 -16.16 3.96
CA LEU A 41 -1.64 -15.02 4.06
C LEU A 41 -2.09 -14.53 2.67
N LYS A 42 -1.20 -14.55 1.66
CA LYS A 42 -1.57 -14.24 0.27
C LYS A 42 -2.60 -15.23 -0.28
N LYS A 43 -2.42 -16.53 -0.04
CA LYS A 43 -3.37 -17.58 -0.44
C LYS A 43 -4.73 -17.43 0.23
N ILE A 44 -4.77 -17.05 1.52
CA ILE A 44 -6.03 -16.78 2.23
C ILE A 44 -6.79 -15.61 1.60
N ARG A 45 -6.11 -14.50 1.30
CA ARG A 45 -6.75 -13.36 0.62
C ARG A 45 -7.31 -13.78 -0.74
N LEU A 46 -6.56 -14.55 -1.52
CA LEU A 46 -7.01 -15.06 -2.82
C LEU A 46 -8.20 -16.02 -2.68
N SER A 47 -8.19 -16.94 -1.71
CA SER A 47 -9.32 -17.86 -1.51
C SER A 47 -10.63 -17.14 -1.20
N ILE A 48 -10.55 -15.97 -0.54
CA ILE A 48 -11.73 -15.13 -0.29
C ILE A 48 -12.20 -14.46 -1.59
N LEU A 49 -11.27 -13.87 -2.36
CA LEU A 49 -11.61 -13.20 -3.63
C LEU A 49 -12.16 -14.18 -4.66
N SER A 50 -11.59 -15.39 -4.76
CA SER A 50 -11.97 -16.41 -5.74
C SER A 50 -13.37 -17.02 -5.51
N LYS A 51 -14.01 -16.74 -4.38
CA LYS A 51 -15.42 -17.10 -4.17
C LYS A 51 -16.37 -16.24 -5.01
N ASN A 52 -15.90 -15.08 -5.49
CA ASN A 52 -16.72 -14.19 -6.32
C ASN A 52 -16.51 -14.52 -7.80
N LYS A 53 -17.58 -14.83 -8.53
CA LYS A 53 -17.56 -15.16 -9.97
C LYS A 53 -17.01 -14.05 -10.89
N ASN A 54 -16.97 -12.82 -10.39
CA ASN A 54 -16.43 -11.68 -11.11
C ASN A 54 -14.90 -11.50 -10.91
N PHE A 55 -14.23 -12.40 -10.18
CA PHE A 55 -12.79 -12.37 -9.97
C PHE A 55 -12.06 -13.40 -10.84
N ILE A 56 -11.09 -12.93 -11.61
CA ILE A 56 -10.19 -13.79 -12.39
C ILE A 56 -8.78 -13.54 -11.90
N PHE A 57 -8.03 -14.59 -11.57
CA PHE A 57 -6.68 -14.48 -11.03
C PHE A 57 -5.63 -15.07 -11.98
N TYR A 58 -4.56 -14.32 -12.18
CA TYR A 58 -3.36 -14.75 -12.91
C TYR A 58 -2.15 -14.73 -11.98
N LYS A 59 -1.56 -15.91 -11.70
CA LYS A 59 -0.27 -16.00 -11.02
C LYS A 59 0.84 -15.67 -12.05
N LYS A 60 1.17 -14.38 -12.17
CA LYS A 60 2.15 -13.87 -13.13
C LYS A 60 2.99 -12.77 -12.50
N ASP A 61 4.22 -12.61 -13.02
CA ASP A 61 5.12 -11.52 -12.64
C ASP A 61 4.96 -10.34 -13.62
N ILE A 62 4.90 -9.13 -13.08
CA ILE A 62 4.80 -7.89 -13.86
C ILE A 62 6.08 -7.56 -14.63
N ASN A 63 7.21 -8.18 -14.27
CA ASN A 63 8.46 -8.04 -15.02
C ASN A 63 8.40 -8.71 -16.39
N ASN A 64 7.47 -9.62 -16.60
CA ASN A 64 7.29 -10.27 -17.88
C ASN A 64 6.20 -9.56 -18.69
N TYR A 65 6.61 -8.66 -19.60
CA TYR A 65 5.73 -7.88 -20.45
C TYR A 65 4.79 -8.77 -21.29
N LYS A 66 5.29 -9.85 -21.90
CA LYS A 66 4.48 -10.76 -22.72
C LYS A 66 3.32 -11.40 -21.96
N ASN A 67 3.50 -11.66 -20.66
CA ASN A 67 2.41 -12.14 -19.81
C ASN A 67 1.34 -11.08 -19.59
N LEU A 68 1.73 -9.82 -19.38
CA LEU A 68 0.79 -8.70 -19.25
C LEU A 68 0.04 -8.49 -20.56
N GLU A 69 0.74 -8.44 -21.67
CA GLU A 69 0.18 -8.28 -23.02
C GLU A 69 -0.90 -9.34 -23.32
N LYS A 70 -0.62 -10.63 -23.08
CA LYS A 70 -1.61 -11.71 -23.24
C LYS A 70 -2.87 -11.49 -22.40
N ILE A 71 -2.74 -10.96 -21.18
CA ILE A 71 -3.89 -10.66 -20.34
C ILE A 71 -4.73 -9.52 -20.95
N PHE A 72 -4.08 -8.48 -21.48
CA PHE A 72 -4.78 -7.36 -22.10
C PHE A 72 -5.45 -7.73 -23.42
N LEU A 73 -4.84 -8.61 -24.22
CA LEU A 73 -5.47 -9.16 -25.44
C LEU A 73 -6.75 -9.95 -25.14
N ASN A 74 -6.80 -10.65 -24.01
CA ASN A 74 -7.95 -11.47 -23.61
C ASN A 74 -9.03 -10.68 -22.85
N HIS A 75 -8.72 -9.46 -22.40
CA HIS A 75 -9.63 -8.68 -21.57
C HIS A 75 -9.63 -7.21 -21.98
N ASN A 76 -10.80 -6.65 -22.20
CA ASN A 76 -10.93 -5.20 -22.44
C ASN A 76 -10.81 -4.47 -21.09
N ILE A 77 -9.58 -4.03 -20.73
CA ILE A 77 -9.24 -3.39 -19.46
C ILE A 77 -8.99 -1.90 -19.72
N ASN A 78 -9.76 -1.05 -19.04
CA ASN A 78 -9.62 0.40 -19.19
C ASN A 78 -8.99 1.07 -17.97
N ASN A 79 -9.00 0.41 -16.81
CA ASN A 79 -8.50 0.98 -15.56
C ASN A 79 -7.54 -0.01 -14.89
N ILE A 80 -6.39 0.49 -14.45
CA ILE A 80 -5.37 -0.27 -13.72
C ILE A 80 -5.21 0.30 -12.33
N TYR A 81 -5.23 -0.58 -11.33
CA TYR A 81 -4.80 -0.29 -9.94
C TYR A 81 -3.52 -1.08 -9.68
N HIS A 82 -2.39 -0.39 -9.75
CA HIS A 82 -1.08 -1.01 -9.65
C HIS A 82 -0.54 -0.94 -8.22
N PHE A 83 -0.62 -2.08 -7.51
CA PHE A 83 -0.10 -2.24 -6.14
C PHE A 83 1.00 -3.31 -6.03
N ALA A 84 1.32 -4.00 -7.12
CA ALA A 84 2.45 -4.91 -7.16
C ALA A 84 3.75 -4.12 -7.01
N ALA A 85 4.51 -4.44 -5.97
CA ALA A 85 5.80 -3.82 -5.71
C ALA A 85 6.57 -4.63 -4.67
N GLN A 86 7.90 -4.56 -4.70
CA GLN A 86 8.71 -4.91 -3.55
C GLN A 86 8.60 -3.79 -2.51
N ALA A 87 8.15 -4.13 -1.31
CA ALA A 87 7.95 -3.18 -0.22
C ALA A 87 9.01 -3.36 0.88
N GLY A 88 9.11 -2.38 1.78
CA GLY A 88 9.97 -2.43 2.95
C GLY A 88 11.25 -1.61 2.79
N VAL A 89 11.36 -0.50 3.55
CA VAL A 89 12.53 0.39 3.53
C VAL A 89 13.80 -0.36 3.92
N ARG A 90 13.78 -1.11 5.04
CA ARG A 90 14.96 -1.83 5.52
C ARG A 90 15.40 -2.96 4.59
N TYR A 91 14.45 -3.65 3.98
CA TYR A 91 14.74 -4.72 3.04
C TYR A 91 15.43 -4.21 1.77
N SER A 92 15.16 -2.93 1.38
CA SER A 92 15.80 -2.32 0.21
C SER A 92 17.30 -2.06 0.40
N LEU A 93 17.79 -1.97 1.64
CA LEU A 93 19.20 -1.82 1.93
C LEU A 93 19.98 -3.11 1.67
N LEU A 94 19.33 -4.26 1.86
CA LEU A 94 19.93 -5.59 1.71
C LEU A 94 19.71 -6.17 0.30
N HIS A 95 18.62 -5.80 -0.36
CA HIS A 95 18.21 -6.40 -1.63
C HIS A 95 17.79 -5.35 -2.66
N PRO A 96 18.64 -4.36 -3.02
CA PRO A 96 18.26 -3.25 -3.90
C PRO A 96 17.81 -3.70 -5.29
N ARG A 97 18.41 -4.77 -5.82
CA ARG A 97 18.06 -5.34 -7.14
C ARG A 97 16.58 -5.70 -7.25
N LYS A 98 15.98 -6.28 -6.21
CA LYS A 98 14.54 -6.60 -6.21
C LYS A 98 13.64 -5.38 -6.40
N TYR A 99 14.11 -4.20 -6.00
CA TYR A 99 13.36 -2.94 -6.18
C TYR A 99 13.51 -2.39 -7.59
N LEU A 100 14.70 -2.53 -8.20
CA LEU A 100 14.86 -2.21 -9.63
C LEU A 100 13.94 -3.09 -10.47
N ASP A 101 13.99 -4.39 -10.25
CA ASP A 101 13.21 -5.34 -11.03
C ASP A 101 11.70 -5.11 -10.85
N SER A 102 11.18 -5.18 -9.62
CA SER A 102 9.74 -5.07 -9.40
C SER A 102 9.18 -3.67 -9.52
N ASN A 103 9.89 -2.66 -8.93
CA ASN A 103 9.30 -1.33 -8.80
C ASN A 103 9.63 -0.44 -9.99
N VAL A 104 10.77 -0.59 -10.62
CA VAL A 104 11.16 0.24 -11.77
C VAL A 104 10.79 -0.47 -13.06
N LEU A 105 11.39 -1.63 -13.35
CA LEU A 105 11.13 -2.36 -14.60
C LEU A 105 9.67 -2.87 -14.67
N GLY A 106 9.17 -3.47 -13.60
CA GLY A 106 7.78 -3.93 -13.55
C GLY A 106 6.78 -2.79 -13.74
N PHE A 107 7.05 -1.61 -13.16
CA PHE A 107 6.20 -0.43 -13.37
C PHE A 107 6.31 0.13 -14.78
N PHE A 108 7.52 0.15 -15.36
CA PHE A 108 7.73 0.51 -16.75
C PHE A 108 6.88 -0.37 -17.69
N ASN A 109 6.84 -1.68 -17.46
CA ASN A 109 5.99 -2.59 -18.24
C ASN A 109 4.49 -2.22 -18.11
N ILE A 110 4.03 -1.79 -16.95
CA ILE A 110 2.64 -1.30 -16.77
C ILE A 110 2.40 -0.03 -17.59
N LEU A 111 3.37 0.88 -17.65
CA LEU A 111 3.25 2.10 -18.46
C LEU A 111 3.21 1.78 -19.96
N GLU A 112 4.04 0.85 -20.43
CA GLU A 112 4.00 0.37 -21.82
C GLU A 112 2.65 -0.29 -22.16
N ILE A 113 2.08 -1.03 -21.22
CA ILE A 113 0.71 -1.57 -21.37
C ILE A 113 -0.32 -0.42 -21.44
N CYS A 114 -0.19 0.61 -20.62
CA CYS A 114 -1.11 1.77 -20.68
C CYS A 114 -1.09 2.43 -22.07
N LYS A 115 0.11 2.61 -22.62
CA LYS A 115 0.33 3.15 -23.96
C LYS A 115 -0.27 2.27 -25.04
N ASN A 116 0.09 0.97 -25.07
CA ASN A 116 -0.20 0.07 -26.19
C ASN A 116 -1.66 -0.40 -26.22
N PHE A 117 -2.36 -0.42 -25.06
CA PHE A 117 -3.74 -0.90 -24.93
C PHE A 117 -4.75 0.22 -24.58
N ASN A 118 -4.38 1.47 -24.80
CA ASN A 118 -5.26 2.64 -24.61
C ASN A 118 -5.96 2.64 -23.24
N VAL A 119 -5.21 2.33 -22.17
CA VAL A 119 -5.71 2.39 -20.80
C VAL A 119 -6.08 3.83 -20.46
N LYS A 120 -7.25 4.05 -19.92
CA LYS A 120 -7.74 5.41 -19.61
C LYS A 120 -7.24 5.93 -18.27
N LYS A 121 -7.10 5.04 -17.27
CA LYS A 121 -6.79 5.44 -15.89
C LYS A 121 -5.82 4.47 -15.23
N LEU A 122 -4.72 5.01 -14.74
CA LEU A 122 -3.74 4.31 -13.93
C LEU A 122 -3.71 4.90 -12.52
N TYR A 123 -4.02 4.10 -11.52
CA TYR A 123 -3.75 4.40 -10.12
C TYR A 123 -2.56 3.54 -9.68
N TYR A 124 -1.56 4.14 -9.06
CA TYR A 124 -0.38 3.38 -8.63
C TYR A 124 0.08 3.74 -7.23
N ALA A 125 0.62 2.75 -6.51
CA ALA A 125 1.16 2.97 -5.18
C ALA A 125 2.50 3.69 -5.24
N SER A 126 2.52 4.93 -4.76
CA SER A 126 3.70 5.61 -4.25
C SER A 126 3.78 5.43 -2.72
N SER A 127 4.56 6.23 -2.03
CA SER A 127 4.80 6.09 -0.60
C SER A 127 5.18 7.42 0.04
N SER A 128 4.78 7.63 1.29
CA SER A 128 5.27 8.75 2.11
C SER A 128 6.78 8.73 2.32
N SER A 129 7.46 7.60 2.08
CA SER A 129 8.91 7.51 2.17
C SER A 129 9.66 8.37 1.15
N VAL A 130 9.00 8.82 0.07
CA VAL A 130 9.58 9.75 -0.93
C VAL A 130 9.94 11.11 -0.31
N TYR A 131 9.27 11.51 0.77
CA TYR A 131 9.57 12.75 1.47
C TYR A 131 10.91 12.74 2.22
N GLY A 132 11.52 11.57 2.43
CA GLY A 132 12.77 11.46 3.19
C GLY A 132 12.62 11.95 4.64
N ASP A 133 13.57 12.77 5.09
CA ASP A 133 13.62 13.30 6.47
C ASP A 133 13.23 14.78 6.56
N LEU A 134 12.25 15.21 5.76
CA LEU A 134 11.73 16.57 5.86
C LEU A 134 11.25 16.85 7.28
N LYS A 135 11.64 18.02 7.80
CA LYS A 135 11.30 18.48 9.16
C LYS A 135 10.04 19.36 9.20
N LYS A 136 9.55 19.82 8.05
CA LYS A 136 8.34 20.62 7.93
C LYS A 136 7.11 19.72 7.88
N PHE A 137 6.15 19.93 8.78
CA PHE A 137 4.91 19.16 8.88
C PHE A 137 3.67 20.05 8.91
N PRO A 138 2.51 19.56 8.44
CA PRO A 138 2.29 18.27 7.78
C PRO A 138 2.95 18.19 6.39
N LEU A 139 3.34 16.98 5.96
CA LEU A 139 3.98 16.72 4.65
C LEU A 139 2.95 16.94 3.53
N ASN A 140 3.22 17.89 2.65
CA ASN A 140 2.34 18.30 1.57
C ASN A 140 2.87 17.80 0.22
N GLU A 141 1.98 17.49 -0.73
CA GLU A 141 2.36 16.94 -2.05
C GLU A 141 3.22 17.90 -2.89
N ASN A 142 3.19 19.19 -2.61
CA ASN A 142 3.99 20.22 -3.30
C ASN A 142 5.41 20.37 -2.74
N PHE A 143 5.76 19.65 -1.66
CA PHE A 143 7.11 19.73 -1.13
C PHE A 143 8.09 19.00 -2.05
N ASN A 144 9.30 19.55 -2.17
CA ASN A 144 10.41 18.83 -2.79
C ASN A 144 10.67 17.54 -2.00
N VAL A 145 10.78 16.43 -2.72
CA VAL A 145 10.98 15.11 -2.14
C VAL A 145 12.43 14.69 -2.29
N GLU A 146 12.99 14.12 -1.21
CA GLU A 146 14.39 13.67 -1.13
C GLU A 146 14.45 12.21 -0.70
N PRO A 147 14.32 11.24 -1.62
CA PRO A 147 14.40 9.83 -1.29
C PRO A 147 15.73 9.45 -0.64
N LYS A 148 15.71 8.78 0.52
CA LYS A 148 16.91 8.41 1.28
C LYS A 148 17.28 6.93 1.24
N ASN A 149 16.51 6.12 0.56
CA ASN A 149 16.77 4.69 0.41
C ASN A 149 16.23 4.20 -0.93
N PHE A 150 16.64 2.99 -1.31
CA PHE A 150 16.32 2.44 -2.63
C PHE A 150 14.82 2.23 -2.86
N TYR A 151 14.05 1.92 -1.80
CA TYR A 151 12.59 1.85 -1.88
C TYR A 151 11.98 3.20 -2.21
N SER A 152 12.33 4.26 -1.46
CA SER A 152 11.79 5.60 -1.71
C SER A 152 12.24 6.15 -3.07
N PHE A 153 13.48 5.90 -3.48
CA PHE A 153 13.98 6.20 -4.82
C PHE A 153 13.10 5.53 -5.89
N SER A 154 12.86 4.22 -5.80
CA SER A 154 12.04 3.51 -6.77
C SER A 154 10.62 4.07 -6.87
N LYS A 155 10.04 4.54 -5.75
CA LYS A 155 8.71 5.16 -5.75
C LYS A 155 8.69 6.57 -6.35
N LYS A 156 9.75 7.37 -6.12
CA LYS A 156 9.90 8.66 -6.79
C LYS A 156 10.07 8.48 -8.30
N THR A 157 10.89 7.51 -8.72
CA THR A 157 11.04 7.17 -10.14
C THR A 157 9.70 6.78 -10.78
N ASN A 158 8.84 6.04 -10.06
CA ASN A 158 7.48 5.75 -10.55
C ASN A 158 6.67 7.04 -10.77
N GLU A 159 6.74 8.01 -9.85
CA GLU A 159 6.05 9.30 -9.99
C GLU A 159 6.52 10.05 -11.24
N ASP A 160 7.83 10.09 -11.49
CA ASP A 160 8.42 10.79 -12.64
C ASP A 160 8.05 10.10 -13.96
N MET A 161 8.22 8.78 -14.04
CA MET A 161 7.83 8.01 -15.22
C MET A 161 6.34 8.16 -15.54
N ALA A 162 5.46 8.06 -14.54
CA ALA A 162 4.02 8.22 -14.73
C ALA A 162 3.67 9.64 -15.22
N GLY A 163 4.35 10.67 -14.69
CA GLY A 163 4.17 12.05 -15.12
C GLY A 163 4.52 12.28 -16.58
N ILE A 164 5.63 11.68 -17.06
CA ILE A 164 6.05 11.75 -18.46
C ILE A 164 5.06 10.98 -19.36
N TYR A 165 4.79 9.70 -19.03
CA TYR A 165 3.97 8.82 -19.85
C TYR A 165 2.52 9.30 -19.98
N SER A 166 1.91 9.78 -18.89
CA SER A 166 0.53 10.25 -18.90
C SER A 166 0.30 11.40 -19.89
N LYS A 167 1.28 12.31 -20.00
CA LYS A 167 1.24 13.45 -20.94
C LYS A 167 1.49 13.00 -22.38
N LEU A 168 2.54 12.20 -22.60
CA LEU A 168 2.93 11.77 -23.93
C LEU A 168 1.89 10.82 -24.58
N TYR A 169 1.32 9.91 -23.80
CA TYR A 169 0.43 8.85 -24.30
C TYR A 169 -1.04 9.02 -23.88
N ARG A 170 -1.41 10.21 -23.41
CA ARG A 170 -2.80 10.66 -23.20
C ARG A 170 -3.65 9.74 -22.33
N PHE A 171 -3.17 9.36 -21.15
CA PHE A 171 -3.96 8.69 -20.13
C PHE A 171 -3.87 9.41 -18.77
N ASN A 172 -4.82 9.17 -17.89
CA ASN A 172 -4.79 9.76 -16.57
C ASN A 172 -4.00 8.88 -15.60
N ALA A 173 -3.05 9.44 -14.86
CA ALA A 173 -2.28 8.75 -13.84
C ALA A 173 -2.44 9.40 -12.46
N ILE A 174 -2.61 8.58 -11.41
CA ILE A 174 -2.69 9.03 -10.03
C ILE A 174 -1.70 8.27 -9.17
N GLY A 175 -0.73 9.00 -8.64
CA GLY A 175 0.21 8.53 -7.64
C GLY A 175 -0.39 8.63 -6.23
N LEU A 176 -0.38 7.52 -5.50
CA LEU A 176 -0.95 7.41 -4.16
C LEU A 176 0.20 7.27 -3.15
N ARG A 177 0.58 8.37 -2.50
CA ARG A 177 1.58 8.37 -1.42
C ARG A 177 0.94 7.81 -0.15
N PHE A 178 0.92 6.49 -0.03
CA PHE A 178 0.42 5.83 1.19
C PHE A 178 1.33 6.12 2.38
N PHE A 179 0.71 6.52 3.49
CA PHE A 179 1.35 6.57 4.80
C PHE A 179 1.26 5.21 5.49
N THR A 180 1.21 5.17 6.82
CA THR A 180 1.21 3.88 7.54
C THR A 180 -0.19 3.25 7.52
N VAL A 181 -0.52 2.56 6.44
CA VAL A 181 -1.81 1.87 6.32
C VAL A 181 -1.80 0.61 7.18
N PHE A 182 -2.86 0.40 7.97
CA PHE A 182 -3.05 -0.76 8.82
C PHE A 182 -4.50 -1.25 8.79
N GLY A 183 -4.75 -2.46 9.27
CA GLY A 183 -6.08 -3.07 9.31
C GLY A 183 -5.99 -4.58 9.23
N GLU A 184 -7.13 -5.24 9.20
CA GLU A 184 -7.26 -6.68 9.04
C GLU A 184 -6.54 -7.15 7.79
N PHE A 185 -6.10 -8.37 7.74
CA PHE A 185 -5.29 -8.89 6.63
C PHE A 185 -4.04 -8.03 6.30
N GLY A 186 -3.54 -7.23 7.25
CA GLY A 186 -2.36 -6.40 7.08
C GLY A 186 -1.09 -7.20 6.83
N ARG A 187 0.00 -6.49 6.54
CA ARG A 187 1.30 -7.11 6.30
C ARG A 187 1.97 -7.53 7.61
N PRO A 188 2.49 -8.76 7.71
CA PRO A 188 3.08 -9.27 8.96
C PRO A 188 4.40 -8.56 9.34
N ASP A 189 5.07 -7.89 8.38
CA ASP A 189 6.28 -7.12 8.61
C ASP A 189 6.03 -5.71 9.18
N MET A 190 4.77 -5.29 9.34
CA MET A 190 4.39 -4.00 9.90
C MET A 190 4.30 -4.03 11.43
N PHE A 191 4.46 -2.86 12.06
CA PHE A 191 4.59 -2.69 13.50
C PHE A 191 3.53 -3.42 14.33
N ILE A 192 2.24 -3.22 14.05
CA ILE A 192 1.12 -3.80 14.81
C ILE A 192 1.18 -5.32 14.76
N PHE A 193 1.36 -5.89 13.57
CA PHE A 193 1.41 -7.35 13.40
C PHE A 193 2.68 -7.97 14.00
N LYS A 194 3.84 -7.30 13.90
CA LYS A 194 5.05 -7.75 14.59
C LYS A 194 4.88 -7.80 16.10
N LEU A 195 4.20 -6.79 16.68
CA LEU A 195 3.93 -6.75 18.11
C LEU A 195 3.03 -7.94 18.52
N LEU A 196 1.94 -8.15 17.81
CA LEU A 196 1.01 -9.25 18.07
C LEU A 196 1.68 -10.63 17.85
N ASP A 197 2.44 -10.78 16.76
CA ASP A 197 3.16 -12.02 16.44
C ASP A 197 4.16 -12.40 17.54
N CYS A 198 4.88 -11.41 18.10
CA CYS A 198 5.77 -11.63 19.23
C CYS A 198 5.03 -12.12 20.49
N TYR A 199 3.82 -11.63 20.76
CA TYR A 199 3.01 -12.13 21.86
C TYR A 199 2.65 -13.61 21.66
N TYR A 200 2.05 -13.95 20.52
CA TYR A 200 1.60 -15.33 20.27
C TYR A 200 2.75 -16.33 20.16
N LYS A 201 3.90 -15.90 19.63
CA LYS A 201 5.11 -16.74 19.52
C LYS A 201 5.99 -16.71 20.77
N LYS A 202 5.54 -16.09 21.86
CA LYS A 202 6.29 -15.94 23.12
C LYS A 202 7.70 -15.37 22.90
N LYS A 203 7.84 -14.40 21.95
CA LYS A 203 9.10 -13.73 21.60
C LYS A 203 9.18 -12.34 22.19
N ILE A 204 10.41 -11.86 22.42
CA ILE A 204 10.66 -10.48 22.84
C ILE A 204 10.44 -9.53 21.64
N PHE A 205 9.60 -8.51 21.82
CA PHE A 205 9.44 -7.46 20.84
C PHE A 205 10.51 -6.37 21.04
N LYS A 206 11.32 -6.12 20.00
CA LYS A 206 12.32 -5.03 20.02
C LYS A 206 11.68 -3.73 19.58
N LEU A 207 11.51 -2.78 20.53
CA LEU A 207 10.93 -1.46 20.29
C LEU A 207 12.05 -0.46 19.97
N ASN A 208 12.22 -0.15 18.68
CA ASN A 208 13.27 0.75 18.19
C ASN A 208 13.07 2.19 18.70
N ASN A 209 14.18 2.91 18.85
CA ASN A 209 14.24 4.28 19.35
C ASN A 209 13.39 4.47 20.62
N TYR A 210 13.42 3.48 21.53
CA TYR A 210 12.65 3.50 22.79
C TYR A 210 11.14 3.79 22.59
N GLY A 211 10.63 3.58 21.37
CA GLY A 211 9.26 3.89 20.97
C GLY A 211 9.00 5.37 20.59
N ASN A 212 10.04 6.18 20.50
CA ASN A 212 9.93 7.62 20.17
C ASN A 212 9.77 7.87 18.65
N HIS A 213 8.97 7.05 17.98
CA HIS A 213 8.57 7.28 16.61
C HIS A 213 7.12 7.72 16.55
N THR A 214 6.82 8.65 15.66
CA THR A 214 5.46 9.09 15.36
C THR A 214 5.09 8.68 13.95
N ARG A 215 3.91 8.09 13.77
CA ARG A 215 3.41 7.64 12.45
C ARG A 215 2.00 8.13 12.23
N ASP A 216 1.71 8.51 11.00
CA ASP A 216 0.36 8.75 10.53
C ASP A 216 -0.26 7.40 10.17
N PHE A 217 -1.05 6.86 11.10
CA PHE A 217 -1.75 5.59 10.92
C PHE A 217 -3.07 5.80 10.19
N THR A 218 -3.25 5.13 9.08
CA THR A 218 -4.46 5.22 8.25
C THR A 218 -5.13 3.85 8.16
N TYR A 219 -6.38 3.77 8.61
CA TYR A 219 -7.12 2.51 8.53
C TYR A 219 -7.39 2.13 7.08
N ILE A 220 -7.26 0.85 6.76
CA ILE A 220 -7.34 0.37 5.38
C ILE A 220 -8.66 0.75 4.70
N ASN A 221 -9.80 0.63 5.39
CA ASN A 221 -11.09 0.96 4.81
C ASN A 221 -11.21 2.45 4.49
N ASP A 222 -10.62 3.33 5.31
CA ASP A 222 -10.59 4.76 5.04
C ASP A 222 -9.73 5.06 3.81
N ALA A 223 -8.55 4.42 3.71
CA ALA A 223 -7.67 4.57 2.54
C ALA A 223 -8.36 4.14 1.23
N ILE A 224 -9.05 2.98 1.25
CA ILE A 224 -9.81 2.49 0.08
C ILE A 224 -10.93 3.47 -0.29
N ASN A 225 -11.72 3.91 0.69
CA ASN A 225 -12.83 4.83 0.46
C ASN A 225 -12.40 6.20 -0.05
N MET A 226 -11.25 6.72 0.41
CA MET A 226 -10.66 7.94 -0.15
C MET A 226 -10.30 7.74 -1.62
N VAL A 227 -9.49 6.72 -1.93
CA VAL A 227 -8.99 6.49 -3.29
C VAL A 227 -10.11 6.17 -4.28
N ALA A 228 -11.08 5.36 -3.87
CA ALA A 228 -12.20 4.99 -4.74
C ALA A 228 -13.11 6.17 -5.15
N LYS A 229 -13.05 7.28 -4.41
CA LYS A 229 -13.82 8.51 -4.68
C LYS A 229 -13.03 9.57 -5.45
N ILE A 230 -11.75 9.31 -5.80
CA ILE A 230 -10.93 10.29 -6.52
C ILE A 230 -11.58 10.64 -7.87
N LYS A 231 -11.72 11.94 -8.11
CA LYS A 231 -12.19 12.51 -9.35
C LYS A 231 -11.03 13.11 -10.13
N PHE A 232 -10.94 12.79 -11.41
CA PHE A 232 -9.99 13.45 -12.31
C PHE A 232 -10.51 14.85 -12.64
N LYS A 233 -9.65 15.85 -12.52
CA LYS A 233 -10.01 17.24 -12.84
C LYS A 233 -9.87 17.54 -14.32
N ASN A 234 -8.82 17.02 -14.93
CA ASN A 234 -8.48 17.26 -16.32
C ASN A 234 -8.24 15.93 -17.04
N ASN A 235 -8.38 15.95 -18.36
CA ASN A 235 -7.99 14.81 -19.20
C ASN A 235 -6.45 14.78 -19.32
N TYR A 236 -5.91 13.54 -19.32
CA TYR A 236 -4.48 13.27 -19.52
C TYR A 236 -3.57 13.95 -18.50
N SER A 237 -3.99 13.91 -17.23
CA SER A 237 -3.27 14.52 -16.13
C SER A 237 -2.55 13.48 -15.26
N HIS A 238 -1.42 13.90 -14.70
CA HIS A 238 -0.77 13.20 -13.61
C HIS A 238 -0.97 13.99 -12.31
N GLU A 239 -1.57 13.34 -11.32
CA GLU A 239 -1.76 13.91 -9.99
C GLU A 239 -1.21 12.98 -8.91
N ILE A 240 -0.76 13.57 -7.82
CA ILE A 240 -0.28 12.86 -6.63
C ILE A 240 -1.16 13.24 -5.46
N PHE A 241 -1.52 12.24 -4.63
CA PHE A 241 -2.30 12.43 -3.41
C PHE A 241 -1.66 11.71 -2.23
N ASN A 242 -1.58 12.38 -1.10
CA ASN A 242 -1.29 11.75 0.18
C ASN A 242 -2.50 10.94 0.66
N ILE A 243 -2.27 9.68 0.96
CA ILE A 243 -3.29 8.79 1.53
C ILE A 243 -2.97 8.60 3.00
N CYS A 244 -3.52 9.50 3.84
CA CYS A 244 -3.22 9.57 5.26
C CYS A 244 -4.42 10.08 6.07
N SER A 245 -4.43 9.78 7.37
CA SER A 245 -5.44 10.27 8.30
C SER A 245 -5.19 11.72 8.71
N SER A 246 -3.95 12.20 8.58
CA SER A 246 -3.45 13.46 9.15
C SER A 246 -3.57 13.54 10.70
N ARG A 247 -3.57 12.36 11.35
CA ARG A 247 -3.67 12.19 12.82
C ARG A 247 -2.51 11.35 13.34
N PRO A 248 -1.28 11.90 13.35
CA PRO A 248 -0.09 11.14 13.72
C PRO A 248 -0.13 10.74 15.20
N LEU A 249 0.29 9.51 15.48
CA LEU A 249 0.37 8.96 16.83
C LEU A 249 1.77 8.42 17.12
N ASN A 250 2.21 8.60 18.36
CA ASN A 250 3.44 8.00 18.85
C ASN A 250 3.23 6.48 19.03
N LEU A 251 4.28 5.67 18.78
CA LEU A 251 4.19 4.21 18.92
C LEU A 251 3.85 3.76 20.33
N LYS A 252 4.28 4.50 21.38
CA LYS A 252 3.89 4.19 22.76
C LYS A 252 2.38 4.28 22.94
N LYS A 253 1.73 5.31 22.35
CA LYS A 253 0.27 5.45 22.40
C LYS A 253 -0.45 4.33 21.67
N ILE A 254 0.08 3.86 20.54
CA ILE A 254 -0.47 2.69 19.82
C ILE A 254 -0.36 1.44 20.70
N ILE A 255 0.78 1.22 21.37
CA ILE A 255 0.95 0.08 22.30
C ILE A 255 -0.07 0.16 23.45
N GLU A 256 -0.25 1.33 24.06
CA GLU A 256 -1.25 1.56 25.10
C GLU A 256 -2.68 1.22 24.62
N ILE A 257 -3.05 1.62 23.41
CA ILE A 257 -4.37 1.27 22.87
C ILE A 257 -4.47 -0.24 22.61
N ILE A 258 -3.43 -0.86 22.08
CA ILE A 258 -3.41 -2.32 21.83
C ILE A 258 -3.56 -3.10 23.15
N SER A 259 -2.93 -2.65 24.26
CA SER A 259 -3.01 -3.32 25.55
C SER A 259 -4.42 -3.39 26.14
N LYS A 260 -5.34 -2.52 25.68
CA LYS A 260 -6.77 -2.59 26.06
C LYS A 260 -7.52 -3.77 25.42
N TYR A 261 -6.99 -4.32 24.32
CA TYR A 261 -7.66 -5.36 23.53
C TYR A 261 -6.88 -6.67 23.43
N SER A 262 -5.60 -6.67 23.78
CA SER A 262 -4.71 -7.85 23.72
C SER A 262 -3.62 -7.74 24.77
N LEU A 263 -3.19 -8.89 25.29
CA LEU A 263 -1.95 -8.98 26.06
C LEU A 263 -0.75 -8.62 25.18
N LEU A 264 0.29 -8.07 25.79
CA LEU A 264 1.49 -7.63 25.11
C LEU A 264 2.64 -8.64 25.30
N PRO A 265 3.56 -8.75 24.35
CA PRO A 265 4.80 -9.49 24.54
C PRO A 265 5.73 -8.77 25.52
N LYS A 266 6.77 -9.45 26.01
CA LYS A 266 7.89 -8.77 26.67
C LYS A 266 8.53 -7.77 25.70
N ILE A 267 8.64 -6.49 26.08
CA ILE A 267 9.17 -5.42 25.25
C ILE A 267 10.59 -5.09 25.69
N LYS A 268 11.57 -5.20 24.76
CA LYS A 268 12.94 -4.70 24.93
C LYS A 268 13.09 -3.40 24.12
N LYS A 269 13.32 -2.29 24.80
CA LYS A 269 13.65 -1.01 24.17
C LYS A 269 15.07 -1.07 23.59
N VAL A 270 15.24 -0.62 22.34
CA VAL A 270 16.53 -0.60 21.64
C VAL A 270 16.77 0.77 21.01
N SER A 271 18.04 1.06 20.69
CA SER A 271 18.47 2.32 20.08
C SER A 271 17.82 2.60 18.72
N PHE A 272 17.99 3.82 18.24
CA PHE A 272 17.51 4.28 16.93
C PHE A 272 18.23 3.54 15.78
N GLN A 273 17.50 3.28 14.72
CA GLN A 273 18.03 2.74 13.46
C GLN A 273 17.92 3.79 12.36
N HIS A 274 19.04 4.17 11.77
CA HIS A 274 19.14 5.28 10.80
C HIS A 274 18.26 5.14 9.54
N ALA A 275 17.83 3.94 9.20
CA ALA A 275 16.94 3.73 8.05
C ALA A 275 15.49 4.18 8.29
N ASP A 276 15.10 4.49 9.52
CA ASP A 276 13.71 4.81 9.88
C ASP A 276 13.55 6.33 10.04
N SER A 277 12.56 6.92 9.39
CA SER A 277 12.15 8.29 9.68
C SER A 277 11.62 8.41 11.11
N LEU A 278 11.94 9.47 11.82
CA LEU A 278 11.47 9.70 13.21
C LEU A 278 9.97 10.00 13.23
N LYS A 279 9.50 10.80 12.30
CA LYS A 279 8.10 11.26 12.26
C LYS A 279 7.57 11.20 10.82
N THR A 280 6.34 10.72 10.68
CA THR A 280 5.53 10.90 9.48
C THR A 280 4.19 11.51 9.88
N HIS A 281 3.80 12.60 9.20
CA HIS A 281 2.55 13.31 9.39
C HIS A 281 2.17 13.92 8.03
N GLY A 282 1.17 13.38 7.37
CA GLY A 282 0.73 13.83 6.05
C GLY A 282 -0.31 14.92 6.11
N ASP A 283 -0.30 15.81 5.12
CA ASP A 283 -1.40 16.70 4.81
C ASP A 283 -2.38 15.94 3.90
N ASN A 284 -3.65 15.87 4.29
CA ASN A 284 -4.70 15.21 3.50
C ASN A 284 -5.72 16.20 2.88
N VAL A 285 -5.47 17.49 2.98
CA VAL A 285 -6.40 18.52 2.49
C VAL A 285 -6.70 18.35 1.01
N LYS A 286 -5.69 18.04 0.18
CA LYS A 286 -5.85 17.86 -1.27
C LYS A 286 -6.82 16.73 -1.58
N ILE A 287 -6.64 15.56 -0.98
CA ILE A 287 -7.51 14.40 -1.23
C ILE A 287 -8.92 14.60 -0.65
N LEU A 288 -9.05 15.22 0.52
CA LEU A 288 -10.36 15.50 1.11
C LEU A 288 -11.17 16.48 0.27
N LYS A 289 -10.56 17.52 -0.26
CA LYS A 289 -11.20 18.46 -1.22
C LYS A 289 -11.64 17.75 -2.50
N ASN A 290 -10.82 16.83 -3.02
CA ASN A 290 -11.14 16.09 -4.25
C ASN A 290 -12.26 15.07 -4.06
N THR A 291 -12.23 14.32 -2.96
CA THR A 291 -13.10 13.15 -2.73
C THR A 291 -14.32 13.45 -1.88
N ARG A 292 -14.32 14.56 -1.15
CA ARG A 292 -15.32 14.92 -0.12
C ARG A 292 -15.44 13.82 0.97
N PHE A 293 -14.37 13.08 1.21
CA PHE A 293 -14.33 12.08 2.28
C PHE A 293 -14.29 12.79 3.65
N LYS A 294 -15.15 12.39 4.61
CA LYS A 294 -15.27 13.07 5.91
C LYS A 294 -15.10 12.14 7.10
N ASN A 295 -15.46 10.88 6.99
CA ASN A 295 -15.66 9.99 8.13
C ASN A 295 -14.49 9.04 8.32
N PHE A 296 -13.43 9.52 9.00
CA PHE A 296 -12.35 8.65 9.43
C PHE A 296 -12.78 7.73 10.56
N THR A 297 -12.44 6.46 10.44
CA THR A 297 -12.67 5.46 11.49
C THR A 297 -11.88 5.84 12.77
N ASN A 298 -12.53 5.73 13.92
CA ASN A 298 -11.86 5.95 15.20
C ASN A 298 -10.72 4.93 15.36
N ILE A 299 -9.54 5.41 15.78
CA ILE A 299 -8.33 4.58 15.88
C ILE A 299 -8.49 3.41 16.86
N ASN A 300 -9.23 3.59 17.96
CA ASN A 300 -9.49 2.51 18.92
C ASN A 300 -10.32 1.41 18.26
N LEU A 301 -11.37 1.77 17.50
CA LEU A 301 -12.21 0.82 16.77
C LEU A 301 -11.39 0.08 15.69
N ALA A 302 -10.60 0.81 14.91
CA ALA A 302 -9.76 0.24 13.86
C ALA A 302 -8.74 -0.75 14.43
N LEU A 303 -8.08 -0.42 15.54
CA LEU A 303 -7.15 -1.32 16.22
C LEU A 303 -7.87 -2.52 16.84
N LYS A 304 -9.03 -2.33 17.46
CA LYS A 304 -9.86 -3.43 18.01
C LYS A 304 -10.21 -4.43 16.90
N ASN A 305 -10.69 -3.95 15.75
CA ASN A 305 -11.03 -4.80 14.60
C ASN A 305 -9.79 -5.57 14.09
N THR A 306 -8.67 -4.87 13.92
CA THR A 306 -7.40 -5.48 13.48
C THR A 306 -6.94 -6.57 14.43
N ILE A 307 -7.00 -6.33 15.75
CA ILE A 307 -6.59 -7.30 16.79
C ILE A 307 -7.53 -8.50 16.80
N ASN A 308 -8.85 -8.28 16.76
CA ASN A 308 -9.82 -9.36 16.75
C ASN A 308 -9.65 -10.27 15.52
N TRP A 309 -9.41 -9.65 14.35
CA TRP A 309 -9.07 -10.42 13.16
C TRP A 309 -7.79 -11.23 13.35
N TYR A 310 -6.72 -10.63 13.94
CA TYR A 310 -5.45 -11.32 14.15
C TYR A 310 -5.60 -12.52 15.10
N LYS A 311 -6.38 -12.36 16.18
CA LYS A 311 -6.69 -13.46 17.10
C LYS A 311 -7.33 -14.64 16.36
N GLY A 312 -8.37 -14.37 15.54
CA GLY A 312 -9.04 -15.41 14.75
C GLY A 312 -8.16 -16.00 13.65
N TYR A 313 -7.25 -15.21 13.09
CA TYR A 313 -6.26 -15.71 12.13
C TYR A 313 -5.26 -16.67 12.82
N HIS A 314 -4.71 -16.27 13.98
CA HIS A 314 -3.71 -17.06 14.68
C HIS A 314 -4.28 -18.37 15.27
N SER A 315 -5.54 -18.37 15.72
CA SER A 315 -6.19 -19.59 16.25
C SER A 315 -6.48 -20.65 15.18
N ARG A 316 -6.49 -20.27 13.89
CA ARG A 316 -6.77 -21.19 12.77
C ARG A 316 -5.49 -21.70 12.09
N PHE A 317 -4.33 -21.11 12.37
CA PHE A 317 -3.09 -21.33 11.63
C PHE A 317 -1.84 -21.29 12.50
#